data_3d66ed5fdd8b8e242990a6c43e8a2802
#
_entry.id   3d66ed5fdd8b8e242990a6c43e8a2802
#
_cell.length_a   1.000
_cell.length_b   1.000
_cell.length_c   1.000
_cell.angle_alpha   90.00
_cell.angle_beta   90.00
_cell.angle_gamma   90.00
#
_symmetry.space_group_name_H-M   'P 1'
#
loop_
_entity.id
_entity.type
_entity.pdbx_description
1 polymer ?
#
loop_
_entity_poly.entity_id
_entity_poly.type
_entity_poly.pdbx_seq_one_letter_code
_entity_poly.pdbx_strand_id
1 'polypeptide(L)'
;MKKIHFSLLMLAIVVICTSCKREPQPMAYITSHLNVPITLYNEKDSVFLAPMQRTYLCDVEVENGKFTHCGGVNWTFCVFDPVIKIALLDTTYTVPEQYQLFLADVDSYMYHLSYSSSSSSPVKYESSCYDYVLRPDFVKEILRGAVANK
;
A
#
# COMPACT_ATOMS: atom_id res chain seq x y z
N MET A 1 -4.60 50.95 -17.38
CA MET A 1 -4.32 50.20 -16.13
C MET A 1 -5.15 48.91 -16.00
N LYS A 2 -6.43 48.84 -16.32
CA LYS A 2 -7.29 47.61 -16.18
C LYS A 2 -6.81 46.38 -16.99
N LYS A 3 -6.19 46.56 -18.16
CA LYS A 3 -5.73 45.43 -19.02
C LYS A 3 -4.50 44.71 -18.43
N ILE A 4 -3.64 45.42 -17.70
CA ILE A 4 -2.41 44.83 -17.09
C ILE A 4 -2.78 43.92 -15.92
N HIS A 5 -3.76 44.31 -15.10
CA HIS A 5 -4.21 43.51 -13.98
C HIS A 5 -4.89 42.21 -14.42
N PHE A 6 -5.64 42.25 -15.53
CA PHE A 6 -6.28 41.03 -16.07
C PHE A 6 -5.26 40.03 -16.62
N SER A 7 -4.22 40.54 -17.30
CA SER A 7 -3.13 39.67 -17.80
C SER A 7 -2.32 39.04 -16.70
N LEU A 8 -2.04 39.78 -15.60
CA LEU A 8 -1.33 39.23 -14.42
C LEU A 8 -2.17 38.18 -13.69
N LEU A 9 -3.49 38.38 -13.58
CA LEU A 9 -4.41 37.44 -12.99
C LEU A 9 -4.46 36.11 -13.77
N MET A 10 -4.54 36.20 -15.10
CA MET A 10 -4.54 35.01 -15.98
C MET A 10 -3.22 34.27 -15.91
N LEU A 11 -2.08 34.96 -15.82
CA LEU A 11 -0.78 34.32 -15.66
C LEU A 11 -0.68 33.59 -14.32
N ALA A 12 -1.19 34.16 -13.23
CA ALA A 12 -1.23 33.53 -11.90
C ALA A 12 -2.11 32.27 -11.91
N ILE A 13 -3.26 32.29 -12.57
CA ILE A 13 -4.15 31.12 -12.70
C ILE A 13 -3.45 30.00 -13.49
N VAL A 14 -2.76 30.32 -14.58
CA VAL A 14 -2.03 29.33 -15.38
C VAL A 14 -0.90 28.68 -14.55
N VAL A 15 -0.16 29.47 -13.77
CA VAL A 15 0.92 28.95 -12.89
C VAL A 15 0.35 28.03 -11.80
N ILE A 16 -0.79 28.38 -11.20
CA ILE A 16 -1.44 27.54 -10.20
C ILE A 16 -1.95 26.23 -10.81
N CYS A 17 -2.51 26.26 -12.02
CA CYS A 17 -2.99 25.06 -12.72
C CYS A 17 -1.85 24.13 -13.18
N THR A 18 -0.65 24.65 -13.49
CA THR A 18 0.48 23.83 -13.90
C THR A 18 1.23 23.20 -12.72
N SER A 19 1.09 23.72 -11.50
CA SER A 19 1.74 23.18 -10.31
C SER A 19 0.99 21.98 -9.68
N CYS A 20 -0.21 21.63 -10.16
CA CYS A 20 -0.99 20.51 -9.65
C CYS A 20 -0.75 19.18 -10.39
N LYS A 21 0.41 18.94 -10.96
CA LYS A 21 0.79 17.57 -11.34
C LYS A 21 1.21 16.80 -10.08
N ARG A 22 0.23 16.23 -9.40
CA ARG A 22 0.51 15.26 -8.34
C ARG A 22 1.18 14.06 -9.01
N GLU A 23 2.43 13.82 -8.67
CA GLU A 23 3.09 12.59 -9.11
C GLU A 23 2.28 11.40 -8.60
N PRO A 24 2.08 10.36 -9.40
CA PRO A 24 1.36 9.19 -8.96
C PRO A 24 2.10 8.59 -7.75
N GLN A 25 1.40 8.48 -6.63
CA GLN A 25 1.97 7.90 -5.42
C GLN A 25 2.20 6.41 -5.63
N PRO A 26 3.31 5.85 -5.11
CA PRO A 26 3.54 4.42 -5.10
C PRO A 26 2.42 3.68 -4.38
N MET A 27 2.08 2.50 -4.88
CA MET A 27 1.05 1.63 -4.29
C MET A 27 1.70 0.49 -3.51
N ALA A 28 1.18 0.19 -2.32
CA ALA A 28 1.56 -0.98 -1.56
C ALA A 28 0.60 -2.15 -1.81
N TYR A 29 1.18 -3.31 -2.03
CA TYR A 29 0.47 -4.56 -2.25
C TYR A 29 1.00 -5.64 -1.31
N ILE A 30 0.18 -6.66 -1.08
CA ILE A 30 0.58 -7.91 -0.46
C ILE A 30 0.22 -9.07 -1.38
N THR A 31 1.20 -9.93 -1.66
CA THR A 31 1.01 -11.15 -2.46
C THR A 31 1.08 -12.35 -1.55
N SER A 32 -0.03 -13.08 -1.45
CA SER A 32 -0.08 -14.31 -0.65
C SER A 32 0.51 -15.48 -1.44
N HIS A 33 1.55 -16.10 -0.92
CA HIS A 33 2.09 -17.39 -1.42
C HIS A 33 1.56 -18.60 -0.63
N LEU A 34 0.43 -18.42 0.05
CA LEU A 34 -0.25 -19.50 0.76
C LEU A 34 -1.20 -20.25 -0.16
N ASN A 35 -1.38 -21.55 0.09
CA ASN A 35 -2.35 -22.38 -0.63
C ASN A 35 -3.77 -22.29 -0.05
N VAL A 36 -3.96 -21.53 1.00
CA VAL A 36 -5.22 -21.32 1.71
C VAL A 36 -5.47 -19.83 1.91
N PRO A 37 -6.74 -19.39 1.99
CA PRO A 37 -7.05 -18.00 2.25
C PRO A 37 -6.64 -17.63 3.68
N ILE A 38 -6.26 -16.36 3.85
CA ILE A 38 -5.92 -15.79 5.14
C ILE A 38 -6.55 -14.41 5.27
N THR A 39 -7.01 -14.04 6.46
CA THR A 39 -7.47 -12.69 6.74
C THR A 39 -6.58 -12.08 7.83
N LEU A 40 -6.05 -10.89 7.52
CA LEU A 40 -5.30 -10.08 8.48
C LEU A 40 -6.24 -9.05 9.10
N TYR A 41 -6.14 -8.85 10.40
CA TYR A 41 -6.94 -7.86 11.13
C TYR A 41 -6.04 -6.88 11.84
N ASN A 42 -6.36 -5.60 11.75
CA ASN A 42 -5.90 -4.56 12.67
C ASN A 42 -7.04 -4.21 13.66
N GLU A 43 -6.95 -3.09 14.37
CA GLU A 43 -7.97 -2.65 15.32
C GLU A 43 -9.28 -2.19 14.65
N LYS A 44 -9.24 -1.78 13.39
CA LYS A 44 -10.35 -1.10 12.70
C LYS A 44 -10.86 -1.88 11.52
N ASP A 45 -9.96 -2.53 10.79
CA ASP A 45 -10.21 -3.10 9.48
C ASP A 45 -9.65 -4.52 9.36
N SER A 46 -9.97 -5.15 8.24
CA SER A 46 -9.40 -6.42 7.86
C SER A 46 -9.14 -6.48 6.36
N VAL A 47 -8.13 -7.24 5.97
CA VAL A 47 -7.84 -7.53 4.57
C VAL A 47 -7.85 -9.03 4.32
N PHE A 48 -8.66 -9.45 3.37
CA PHE A 48 -8.74 -10.83 2.90
C PHE A 48 -7.72 -11.06 1.79
N LEU A 49 -6.91 -12.09 1.97
CA LEU A 49 -5.90 -12.50 1.00
C LEU A 49 -6.27 -13.87 0.44
N ALA A 50 -6.69 -13.90 -0.81
CA ALA A 50 -6.93 -15.15 -1.50
C ALA A 50 -5.61 -15.89 -1.78
N PRO A 51 -5.65 -17.22 -1.90
CA PRO A 51 -4.47 -18.02 -2.20
C PRO A 51 -3.79 -17.58 -3.49
N MET A 52 -2.47 -17.41 -3.45
CA MET A 52 -1.63 -17.07 -4.60
C MET A 52 -2.06 -15.78 -5.34
N GLN A 53 -2.71 -14.86 -4.66
CA GLN A 53 -3.17 -13.59 -5.23
C GLN A 53 -2.49 -12.38 -4.61
N ARG A 54 -2.43 -11.34 -5.43
CA ARG A 54 -1.94 -10.01 -5.08
C ARG A 54 -3.12 -9.13 -4.68
N THR A 55 -3.04 -8.50 -3.51
CA THR A 55 -4.08 -7.63 -2.95
C THR A 55 -3.52 -6.23 -2.73
N TYR A 56 -4.22 -5.22 -3.19
CA TYR A 56 -3.91 -3.82 -2.92
C TYR A 56 -4.17 -3.48 -1.46
N LEU A 57 -3.26 -2.76 -0.83
CA LEU A 57 -3.40 -2.27 0.54
C LEU A 57 -3.73 -0.77 0.58
N CYS A 58 -2.81 0.06 0.12
CA CYS A 58 -2.94 1.52 0.14
C CYS A 58 -1.93 2.17 -0.81
N ASP A 59 -2.13 3.46 -1.09
CA ASP A 59 -1.07 4.31 -1.64
C ASP A 59 -0.11 4.70 -0.52
N VAL A 60 1.18 4.77 -0.81
CA VAL A 60 2.22 5.04 0.18
C VAL A 60 3.15 6.16 -0.28
N GLU A 61 3.73 6.86 0.66
CA GLU A 61 4.89 7.72 0.44
C GLU A 61 6.09 7.09 1.13
N VAL A 62 7.26 7.23 0.51
CA VAL A 62 8.51 6.69 1.06
C VAL A 62 9.52 7.81 1.14
N GLU A 63 10.00 8.08 2.35
CA GLU A 63 11.07 9.04 2.61
C GLU A 63 12.17 8.37 3.44
N ASN A 64 13.42 8.57 3.01
CA ASN A 64 14.60 8.01 3.70
C ASN A 64 14.50 6.49 3.97
N GLY A 65 13.93 5.73 3.01
CA GLY A 65 13.77 4.29 3.14
C GLY A 65 12.69 3.83 4.14
N LYS A 66 11.73 4.69 4.46
CA LYS A 66 10.59 4.36 5.33
C LYS A 66 9.28 4.82 4.72
N PHE A 67 8.23 4.06 4.93
CA PHE A 67 6.89 4.55 4.64
C PHE A 67 6.57 5.71 5.58
N THR A 68 6.02 6.80 5.03
CA THR A 68 5.66 8.00 5.81
C THR A 68 4.19 8.36 5.70
N HIS A 69 3.51 7.82 4.69
CA HIS A 69 2.09 8.05 4.49
C HIS A 69 1.41 6.79 4.00
N CYS A 70 0.14 6.62 4.35
CA CYS A 70 -0.74 5.57 3.86
C CYS A 70 -2.13 6.16 3.61
N GLY A 71 -2.64 6.00 2.39
CA GLY A 71 -3.94 6.54 1.99
C GLY A 71 -4.40 5.97 0.66
N GLY A 72 -5.15 6.76 -0.10
CA GLY A 72 -5.68 6.39 -1.42
C GLY A 72 -7.20 6.38 -1.47
N VAL A 73 -7.77 6.24 -2.67
CA VAL A 73 -9.23 6.31 -2.88
C VAL A 73 -9.95 5.06 -2.39
N ASN A 74 -9.30 3.91 -2.47
CA ASN A 74 -9.87 2.61 -2.12
C ASN A 74 -8.94 1.80 -1.20
N TRP A 75 -8.25 2.49 -0.29
CA TRP A 75 -7.39 1.80 0.67
C TRP A 75 -8.24 0.95 1.62
N THR A 76 -7.77 -0.26 1.88
CA THR A 76 -8.49 -1.22 2.73
C THR A 76 -7.70 -1.55 4.00
N PHE A 77 -6.38 -1.32 3.98
CA PHE A 77 -5.51 -1.66 5.09
C PHE A 77 -4.24 -0.82 5.06
N CYS A 78 -3.92 -0.14 6.14
CA CYS A 78 -2.71 0.68 6.21
C CYS A 78 -1.49 -0.16 6.61
N VAL A 79 -0.37 0.03 5.90
CA VAL A 79 0.88 -0.69 6.19
C VAL A 79 1.47 -0.37 7.57
N PHE A 80 1.07 0.76 8.19
CA PHE A 80 1.51 1.13 9.54
C PHE A 80 0.67 0.52 10.66
N ASP A 81 -0.52 0.04 10.33
CA ASP A 81 -1.41 -0.49 11.34
C ASP A 81 -0.90 -1.87 11.80
N PRO A 82 -0.86 -2.12 13.10
CA PRO A 82 -0.43 -3.41 13.61
C PRO A 82 -1.40 -4.50 13.20
N VAL A 83 -0.90 -5.59 12.64
CA VAL A 83 -1.67 -6.80 12.41
C VAL A 83 -1.83 -7.53 13.74
N ILE A 84 -2.97 -7.39 14.39
CA ILE A 84 -3.21 -7.93 15.74
C ILE A 84 -3.74 -9.36 15.74
N LYS A 85 -4.43 -9.75 14.65
CA LYS A 85 -4.98 -11.11 14.49
C LYS A 85 -4.82 -11.61 13.07
N ILE A 86 -4.72 -12.92 12.94
CA ILE A 86 -4.72 -13.64 11.67
C ILE A 86 -5.79 -14.74 11.76
N ALA A 87 -6.75 -14.75 10.83
CA ALA A 87 -7.64 -15.88 10.64
C ALA A 87 -7.11 -16.77 9.52
N LEU A 88 -6.95 -18.04 9.83
CA LEU A 88 -6.53 -19.07 8.91
C LEU A 88 -7.49 -20.27 9.04
N LEU A 89 -8.18 -20.60 7.95
CA LEU A 89 -9.28 -21.57 7.99
C LEU A 89 -10.33 -21.16 9.06
N ASP A 90 -10.67 -22.04 9.98
CA ASP A 90 -11.68 -21.82 11.02
C ASP A 90 -11.11 -21.33 12.36
N THR A 91 -9.84 -20.92 12.36
CA THR A 91 -9.14 -20.52 13.59
C THR A 91 -8.55 -19.12 13.45
N THR A 92 -8.76 -18.31 14.49
CA THR A 92 -8.17 -16.97 14.60
C THR A 92 -7.04 -17.00 15.62
N TYR A 93 -5.91 -16.42 15.26
CA TYR A 93 -4.70 -16.37 16.08
C TYR A 93 -4.39 -14.91 16.43
N THR A 94 -4.03 -14.67 17.69
CA THR A 94 -3.48 -13.37 18.09
C THR A 94 -2.01 -13.30 17.69
N VAL A 95 -1.63 -12.28 16.95
CA VAL A 95 -0.25 -12.07 16.48
C VAL A 95 0.61 -11.57 17.64
N PRO A 96 1.76 -12.22 17.93
CA PRO A 96 2.71 -11.73 18.92
C PRO A 96 3.23 -10.32 18.58
N GLU A 97 3.44 -9.48 19.59
CA GLU A 97 3.77 -8.06 19.44
C GLU A 97 4.97 -7.82 18.51
N GLN A 98 6.00 -8.63 18.57
CA GLN A 98 7.19 -8.51 17.73
C GLN A 98 6.93 -8.68 16.23
N TYR A 99 5.80 -9.27 15.85
CA TYR A 99 5.42 -9.47 14.44
C TYR A 99 4.30 -8.54 13.96
N GLN A 100 3.69 -7.75 14.83
CA GLN A 100 2.50 -6.96 14.46
C GLN A 100 2.76 -5.92 13.36
N LEU A 101 3.97 -5.35 13.32
CA LEU A 101 4.34 -4.30 12.37
C LEU A 101 5.11 -4.81 11.13
N PHE A 102 4.98 -6.08 10.78
CA PHE A 102 5.73 -6.66 9.65
C PHE A 102 5.45 -5.98 8.30
N LEU A 103 4.29 -5.34 8.13
CA LEU A 103 3.95 -4.59 6.93
C LEU A 103 4.54 -3.17 6.92
N ALA A 104 5.04 -2.66 8.02
CA ALA A 104 5.62 -1.32 8.10
C ALA A 104 7.09 -1.26 7.63
N ASP A 105 7.75 -2.41 7.54
CA ASP A 105 9.15 -2.52 7.12
C ASP A 105 9.29 -2.48 5.60
N VAL A 106 9.70 -1.33 5.06
CA VAL A 106 9.85 -1.12 3.62
C VAL A 106 10.90 -2.04 2.99
N ASP A 107 11.93 -2.43 3.72
CA ASP A 107 12.99 -3.31 3.23
C ASP A 107 12.49 -4.74 2.97
N SER A 108 11.35 -5.09 3.55
CA SER A 108 10.66 -6.36 3.30
C SER A 108 9.85 -6.40 2.00
N TYR A 109 9.75 -5.26 1.30
CA TYR A 109 9.03 -5.15 0.04
C TYR A 109 9.96 -5.24 -1.17
N MET A 110 9.44 -5.82 -2.25
CA MET A 110 10.04 -5.71 -3.57
C MET A 110 9.49 -4.45 -4.26
N TYR A 111 10.39 -3.55 -4.65
CA TYR A 111 10.03 -2.36 -5.42
C TYR A 111 9.95 -2.69 -6.91
N HIS A 112 8.86 -2.31 -7.54
CA HIS A 112 8.64 -2.45 -8.97
C HIS A 112 8.33 -1.10 -9.60
N LEU A 113 9.04 -0.80 -10.68
CA LEU A 113 8.79 0.34 -11.54
C LEU A 113 8.25 -0.17 -12.87
N SER A 114 7.07 0.26 -13.23
CA SER A 114 6.45 -0.08 -14.52
C SER A 114 6.15 1.17 -15.32
N TYR A 115 6.43 1.09 -16.63
CA TYR A 115 6.12 2.13 -17.58
C TYR A 115 4.99 1.64 -18.48
N SER A 116 3.86 2.33 -18.48
CA SER A 116 2.82 2.08 -19.47
C SER A 116 2.81 3.23 -20.49
N SER A 117 2.91 2.90 -21.77
CA SER A 117 2.67 3.83 -22.87
C SER A 117 1.35 3.45 -23.53
N SER A 118 0.41 4.39 -23.60
CA SER A 118 -0.77 4.21 -24.43
C SER A 118 -0.40 4.51 -25.89
N SER A 119 -0.81 3.67 -26.82
CA SER A 119 -0.60 3.89 -28.27
C SER A 119 -1.30 5.15 -28.80
N SER A 120 -2.19 5.73 -28.02
CA SER A 120 -2.97 6.95 -28.37
C SER A 120 -2.48 8.22 -27.68
N SER A 121 -1.49 8.14 -26.79
CA SER A 121 -0.95 9.31 -26.08
C SER A 121 0.58 9.21 -25.94
N PRO A 122 1.33 10.28 -26.25
CA PRO A 122 2.77 10.32 -26.04
C PRO A 122 3.18 10.40 -24.56
N VAL A 123 2.21 10.43 -23.65
CA VAL A 123 2.46 10.50 -22.20
C VAL A 123 2.82 9.12 -21.70
N LYS A 124 4.05 8.96 -21.22
CA LYS A 124 4.48 7.79 -20.47
C LYS A 124 3.91 7.91 -19.06
N TYR A 125 3.11 6.93 -18.66
CA TYR A 125 2.65 6.80 -17.29
C TYR A 125 3.66 5.92 -16.54
N GLU A 126 4.31 6.51 -15.55
CA GLU A 126 5.17 5.81 -14.62
C GLU A 126 4.31 5.40 -13.42
N SER A 127 4.28 4.13 -13.10
CA SER A 127 3.67 3.63 -11.87
C SER A 127 4.69 2.84 -11.09
N SER A 128 4.81 3.15 -9.82
CA SER A 128 5.67 2.43 -8.89
C SER A 128 4.85 1.69 -7.86
N CYS A 129 5.32 0.53 -7.43
CA CYS A 129 4.66 -0.20 -6.38
C CYS A 129 5.64 -0.97 -5.49
N TYR A 130 5.22 -1.20 -4.26
CA TYR A 130 5.88 -2.01 -3.25
C TYR A 130 5.08 -3.28 -3.03
N ASP A 131 5.68 -4.44 -3.19
CA ASP A 131 5.02 -5.75 -3.10
C ASP A 131 5.62 -6.56 -1.95
N TYR A 132 4.82 -6.77 -0.91
CA TYR A 132 5.18 -7.65 0.20
C TYR A 132 4.77 -9.09 -0.13
N VAL A 133 5.70 -10.03 -0.04
CA VAL A 133 5.41 -11.45 -0.27
C VAL A 133 5.19 -12.17 1.04
N LEU A 134 3.93 -12.49 1.34
CA LEU A 134 3.57 -13.28 2.52
C LEU A 134 3.84 -14.77 2.26
N ARG A 135 4.94 -15.28 2.85
CA ARG A 135 5.40 -16.66 2.67
C ARG A 135 4.87 -17.60 3.76
N PRO A 136 4.68 -18.89 3.43
CA PRO A 136 4.23 -19.89 4.40
C PRO A 136 5.10 -20.04 5.64
N ASP A 137 6.43 -19.92 5.49
CA ASP A 137 7.39 -20.05 6.58
C ASP A 137 7.24 -18.93 7.59
N PHE A 138 7.05 -17.70 7.11
CA PHE A 138 6.82 -16.54 7.98
C PHE A 138 5.50 -16.66 8.74
N VAL A 139 4.42 -17.10 8.06
CA VAL A 139 3.15 -17.35 8.75
C VAL A 139 3.30 -18.45 9.81
N LYS A 140 4.02 -19.54 9.53
CA LYS A 140 4.31 -20.58 10.51
C LYS A 140 5.10 -20.06 11.72
N GLU A 141 6.03 -19.13 11.49
CA GLU A 141 6.81 -18.49 12.56
C GLU A 141 5.90 -17.65 13.48
N ILE A 142 5.03 -16.83 12.91
CA ILE A 142 4.01 -16.09 13.66
C ILE A 142 3.14 -17.03 14.49
N LEU A 143 2.64 -18.10 13.86
CA LEU A 143 1.72 -19.03 14.50
C LEU A 143 2.36 -19.87 15.63
N ARG A 144 3.67 -20.08 15.62
CA ARG A 144 4.38 -20.74 16.73
C ARG A 144 4.34 -19.96 18.03
N GLY A 145 4.32 -18.63 17.94
CA GLY A 145 4.22 -17.74 19.10
C GLY A 145 2.80 -17.26 19.42
N ALA A 146 1.84 -17.60 18.56
CA ALA A 146 0.47 -17.09 18.64
C ALA A 146 -0.41 -17.92 19.58
N VAL A 147 -1.38 -17.24 20.21
CA VAL A 147 -2.45 -17.91 20.99
C VAL A 147 -3.64 -18.14 20.06
N ALA A 148 -4.07 -19.39 19.92
CA ALA A 148 -5.26 -19.74 19.18
C ALA A 148 -6.51 -19.34 19.94
N ASN A 149 -7.36 -18.56 19.32
CA ASN A 149 -8.70 -18.21 19.82
C ASN A 149 -9.73 -18.98 18.99
N LYS A 150 -10.44 -19.91 19.63
CA LYS A 150 -11.55 -20.67 19.05
C LYS A 150 -12.86 -19.94 19.25
#